data_74ffab8fc9a3421823040da12ac603f3
#
_entry.id   74ffab8fc9a3421823040da12ac603f3
#
_cell.length_a   1.000
_cell.length_b   1.000
_cell.length_c   1.000
_cell.angle_alpha   90.00
_cell.angle_beta   90.00
_cell.angle_gamma   90.00
#
_symmetry.space_group_name_H-M   'P 1'
#
loop_
_entity.id
_entity.type
_entity.pdbx_description
1 polymer ?
#
loop_
_entity_poly.entity_id
_entity_poly.type
_entity_poly.pdbx_seq_one_letter_code
_entity_poly.pdbx_strand_id
1 'polypeptide(L)'
;MHFDIPKGTSVFVDATNLDGYDSKYAIARITERILQQGAQLSSDRAKADMVMALRAGALSTDSVQDLVGLPSIGVPVPLLGTLSLPEIALIKKEQTRGVAKFAATVYDAETGELKSVSGASYGLSNKTHWFIILVGWDRSDIAPPVPATRAD
;
A
#
# COMPACT_ATOMS: atom_id res chain seq x y z
N MET A 1 -13.86 -6.29 -0.03
CA MET A 1 -14.36 -6.41 -1.41
C MET A 1 -15.33 -7.57 -1.48
N HIS A 2 -16.49 -7.36 -2.06
CA HIS A 2 -17.46 -8.39 -2.40
C HIS A 2 -17.66 -8.36 -3.91
N PHE A 3 -17.63 -9.54 -4.54
CA PHE A 3 -17.84 -9.69 -5.98
C PHE A 3 -19.02 -10.61 -6.20
N ASP A 4 -19.91 -10.22 -7.08
CA ASP A 4 -21.04 -11.06 -7.50
C ASP A 4 -20.57 -11.92 -8.68
N ILE A 5 -19.93 -13.04 -8.35
CA ILE A 5 -19.43 -14.00 -9.32
C ILE A 5 -20.18 -15.33 -9.09
N PRO A 6 -20.89 -15.85 -10.09
CA PRO A 6 -21.58 -17.13 -9.98
C PRO A 6 -20.59 -18.27 -9.69
N LYS A 7 -21.02 -19.28 -8.91
CA LYS A 7 -20.21 -20.45 -8.64
C LYS A 7 -19.91 -21.22 -9.92
N GLY A 8 -18.70 -21.71 -10.06
CA GLY A 8 -18.25 -22.49 -11.22
C GLY A 8 -17.81 -21.64 -12.41
N THR A 9 -17.97 -20.30 -12.34
CA THR A 9 -17.51 -19.39 -13.41
C THR A 9 -15.99 -19.36 -13.47
N SER A 10 -15.44 -19.43 -14.68
CA SER A 10 -14.00 -19.30 -14.93
C SER A 10 -13.60 -17.82 -15.03
N VAL A 11 -12.69 -17.38 -14.17
CA VAL A 11 -12.27 -15.97 -14.05
C VAL A 11 -10.80 -15.81 -14.38
N PHE A 12 -10.48 -14.92 -15.30
CA PHE A 12 -9.12 -14.44 -15.55
C PHE A 12 -8.87 -13.18 -14.74
N VAL A 13 -7.80 -13.16 -13.94
CA VAL A 13 -7.43 -11.99 -13.13
C VAL A 13 -6.41 -11.15 -13.91
N ASP A 14 -6.84 -9.99 -14.37
CA ASP A 14 -5.98 -9.01 -15.02
C ASP A 14 -5.44 -8.02 -13.98
N ALA A 15 -4.17 -8.15 -13.66
CA ALA A 15 -3.46 -7.34 -12.68
C ALA A 15 -2.50 -6.33 -13.33
N THR A 16 -2.63 -6.07 -14.63
CA THR A 16 -1.73 -5.17 -15.39
C THR A 16 -1.67 -3.76 -14.79
N ASN A 17 -2.77 -3.28 -14.20
CA ASN A 17 -2.86 -1.96 -13.57
C ASN A 17 -2.77 -2.03 -12.03
N LEU A 18 -2.24 -3.13 -11.49
CA LEU A 18 -2.01 -3.29 -10.06
C LEU A 18 -0.52 -3.13 -9.76
N ASP A 19 -0.06 -1.88 -9.73
CA ASP A 19 1.34 -1.57 -9.43
C ASP A 19 1.50 -1.18 -7.96
N GLY A 20 2.49 -1.77 -7.29
CA GLY A 20 2.77 -1.50 -5.88
C GLY A 20 3.74 -2.50 -5.29
N TYR A 21 4.37 -2.15 -4.18
CA TYR A 21 5.37 -2.98 -3.50
C TYR A 21 4.82 -4.37 -3.14
N ASP A 22 3.58 -4.43 -2.63
CA ASP A 22 2.92 -5.68 -2.21
C ASP A 22 1.88 -6.19 -3.22
N SER A 23 2.00 -5.81 -4.50
CA SER A 23 1.04 -6.20 -5.55
C SER A 23 0.87 -7.72 -5.66
N LYS A 24 1.96 -8.49 -5.55
CA LYS A 24 1.91 -9.96 -5.60
C LYS A 24 1.09 -10.56 -4.45
N TYR A 25 1.25 -10.02 -3.24
CA TYR A 25 0.46 -10.45 -2.09
C TYR A 25 -1.01 -10.08 -2.24
N ALA A 26 -1.31 -8.87 -2.71
CA ALA A 26 -2.67 -8.42 -2.98
C ALA A 26 -3.37 -9.29 -4.03
N ILE A 27 -2.68 -9.63 -5.13
CA ILE A 27 -3.18 -10.53 -6.17
C ILE A 27 -3.50 -11.92 -5.56
N ALA A 28 -2.58 -12.49 -4.77
CA ALA A 28 -2.78 -13.78 -4.14
C ALA A 28 -4.01 -13.79 -3.22
N ARG A 29 -4.20 -12.74 -2.40
CA ARG A 29 -5.36 -12.62 -1.51
C ARG A 29 -6.68 -12.45 -2.26
N ILE A 30 -6.69 -11.70 -3.35
CA ILE A 30 -7.88 -11.53 -4.21
C ILE A 30 -8.21 -12.86 -4.89
N THR A 31 -7.21 -13.53 -5.43
CA THR A 31 -7.34 -14.85 -6.04
C THR A 31 -7.93 -15.89 -5.07
N GLU A 32 -7.39 -15.95 -3.86
CA GLU A 32 -7.93 -16.81 -2.80
C GLU A 32 -9.41 -16.50 -2.52
N ARG A 33 -9.78 -15.22 -2.47
CA ARG A 33 -11.16 -14.80 -2.23
C ARG A 33 -12.11 -15.23 -3.34
N ILE A 34 -11.67 -15.18 -4.60
CA ILE A 34 -12.43 -15.65 -5.77
C ILE A 34 -12.69 -17.13 -5.65
N LEU A 35 -11.65 -17.93 -5.33
CA LEU A 35 -11.77 -19.37 -5.14
C LEU A 35 -12.70 -19.74 -3.98
N GLN A 36 -12.63 -19.02 -2.86
CA GLN A 36 -13.52 -19.22 -1.71
C GLN A 36 -15.00 -18.96 -2.05
N GLN A 37 -15.29 -18.12 -3.03
CA GLN A 37 -16.65 -17.88 -3.53
C GLN A 37 -17.14 -19.00 -4.46
N GLY A 38 -16.28 -19.97 -4.82
CA GLY A 38 -16.60 -21.11 -5.67
C GLY A 38 -16.42 -20.86 -7.16
N ALA A 39 -15.75 -19.77 -7.53
CA ALA A 39 -15.31 -19.54 -8.91
C ALA A 39 -14.03 -20.33 -9.21
N GLN A 40 -13.68 -20.48 -10.49
CA GLN A 40 -12.47 -21.13 -10.97
C GLN A 40 -11.52 -20.09 -11.55
N LEU A 41 -10.20 -20.33 -11.47
CA LEU A 41 -9.21 -19.46 -12.08
C LEU A 41 -8.84 -19.95 -13.47
N SER A 42 -8.86 -19.05 -14.44
CA SER A 42 -8.29 -19.27 -15.75
C SER A 42 -6.89 -18.67 -15.84
N SER A 43 -5.95 -19.43 -16.40
CA SER A 43 -4.62 -18.90 -16.76
C SER A 43 -4.60 -18.17 -18.10
N ASP A 44 -5.67 -18.29 -18.88
CA ASP A 44 -5.80 -17.73 -20.22
C ASP A 44 -7.08 -16.90 -20.31
N ARG A 45 -6.94 -15.64 -20.72
CA ARG A 45 -8.07 -14.72 -20.90
C ARG A 45 -9.09 -15.24 -21.92
N ALA A 46 -8.61 -15.88 -22.99
CA ALA A 46 -9.47 -16.40 -24.05
C ALA A 46 -10.32 -17.61 -23.63
N LYS A 47 -9.99 -18.24 -22.51
CA LYS A 47 -10.70 -19.40 -21.94
C LYS A 47 -11.51 -19.08 -20.71
N ALA A 48 -11.52 -17.82 -20.31
CA ALA A 48 -12.26 -17.36 -19.16
C ALA A 48 -13.68 -16.90 -19.57
N ASP A 49 -14.66 -17.16 -18.70
CA ASP A 49 -16.01 -16.63 -18.86
C ASP A 49 -16.04 -15.14 -18.46
N MET A 50 -15.24 -14.76 -17.49
CA MET A 50 -15.16 -13.40 -16.97
C MET A 50 -13.73 -12.93 -16.80
N VAL A 51 -13.53 -11.62 -16.95
CA VAL A 51 -12.27 -10.95 -16.65
C VAL A 51 -12.46 -10.05 -15.45
N MET A 52 -11.59 -10.20 -14.44
CA MET A 52 -11.49 -9.30 -13.30
C MET A 52 -10.29 -8.39 -13.48
N ALA A 53 -10.53 -7.13 -13.85
CA ALA A 53 -9.49 -6.12 -13.97
C ALA A 53 -9.26 -5.44 -12.62
N LEU A 54 -8.06 -5.62 -12.07
CA LEU A 54 -7.62 -5.03 -10.81
C LEU A 54 -6.91 -3.70 -11.04
N ARG A 55 -7.14 -2.76 -10.13
CA ARG A 55 -6.48 -1.43 -10.16
C ARG A 55 -6.03 -1.06 -8.75
N ALA A 56 -4.78 -0.61 -8.63
CA ALA A 56 -4.29 0.10 -7.45
C ALA A 56 -4.43 1.61 -7.70
N GLY A 57 -4.94 2.32 -6.73
CA GLY A 57 -4.87 3.77 -6.70
C GLY A 57 -3.57 4.23 -6.06
N ALA A 58 -3.25 5.52 -6.20
CA ALA A 58 -2.07 6.11 -5.62
C ALA A 58 -2.01 5.84 -4.11
N LEU A 59 -0.87 5.34 -3.68
CA LEU A 59 -0.50 5.30 -2.27
C LEU A 59 -0.19 6.73 -1.88
N SER A 60 -0.98 7.32 -1.00
CA SER A 60 -0.57 8.57 -0.35
C SER A 60 0.12 8.21 0.96
N THR A 61 1.29 8.80 1.16
CA THR A 61 1.99 8.74 2.44
C THR A 61 1.92 10.15 3.01
N ASP A 62 1.28 10.26 4.17
CA ASP A 62 1.23 11.49 4.92
C ASP A 62 2.15 11.37 6.14
N SER A 63 3.00 12.36 6.35
CA SER A 63 3.96 12.37 7.45
C SER A 63 3.77 13.65 8.26
N VAL A 64 3.47 13.49 9.54
CA VAL A 64 3.32 14.56 10.50
C VAL A 64 4.45 14.45 11.53
N GLN A 65 5.12 15.57 11.77
CA GLN A 65 6.22 15.66 12.72
C GLN A 65 5.89 16.68 13.80
N ASP A 66 5.91 16.22 15.03
CA ASP A 66 5.82 17.07 16.22
C ASP A 66 7.21 17.15 16.87
N LEU A 67 7.72 18.36 17.04
CA LEU A 67 9.04 18.62 17.62
C LEU A 67 8.90 19.56 18.83
N VAL A 68 9.44 19.14 19.95
CA VAL A 68 9.69 20.00 21.10
C VAL A 68 11.20 20.13 21.25
N GLY A 69 11.72 21.33 20.97
CA GLY A 69 13.16 21.61 20.94
C GLY A 69 13.48 22.81 20.06
N LEU A 70 14.71 22.88 19.59
CA LEU A 70 15.15 23.89 18.62
C LEU A 70 15.20 23.25 17.23
N PRO A 71 14.39 23.72 16.27
CA PRO A 71 14.50 23.24 14.89
C PRO A 71 15.84 23.65 14.27
N SER A 72 16.23 22.99 13.20
CA SER A 72 17.40 23.42 12.42
C SER A 72 17.16 24.82 11.86
N ILE A 73 18.08 25.74 12.09
CA ILE A 73 18.01 27.12 11.61
C ILE A 73 19.28 27.47 10.83
N GLY A 74 19.07 28.12 9.68
CA GLY A 74 20.13 28.74 8.91
C GLY A 74 20.30 30.21 9.34
N VAL A 75 21.45 30.58 9.88
CA VAL A 75 21.76 31.97 10.24
C VAL A 75 22.63 32.57 9.13
N PRO A 76 22.15 33.59 8.41
CA PRO A 76 22.96 34.27 7.41
C PRO A 76 24.10 35.05 8.09
N VAL A 77 25.34 34.74 7.74
CA VAL A 77 26.52 35.46 8.25
C VAL A 77 27.10 36.26 7.09
N PRO A 78 27.19 37.59 7.20
CA PRO A 78 27.78 38.42 6.16
C PRO A 78 29.20 37.94 5.80
N LEU A 79 29.50 37.85 4.52
CA LEU A 79 30.77 37.42 3.94
C LEU A 79 31.12 35.91 4.10
N LEU A 80 30.43 35.15 4.96
CA LEU A 80 30.69 33.74 5.22
C LEU A 80 29.57 32.81 4.71
N GLY A 81 28.43 33.35 4.25
CA GLY A 81 27.29 32.58 3.78
C GLY A 81 26.33 32.24 4.93
N THR A 82 25.71 31.04 4.83
CA THR A 82 24.72 30.60 5.84
C THR A 82 25.35 29.57 6.76
N LEU A 83 25.36 29.86 8.06
CA LEU A 83 25.70 28.91 9.11
C LEU A 83 24.47 28.13 9.51
N SER A 84 24.50 26.80 9.30
CA SER A 84 23.42 25.90 9.68
C SER A 84 23.63 25.38 11.09
N LEU A 85 22.68 25.70 11.98
CA LEU A 85 22.63 25.12 13.31
C LEU A 85 21.82 23.82 13.24
N PRO A 86 22.31 22.71 13.81
CA PRO A 86 21.58 21.44 13.79
C PRO A 86 20.30 21.49 14.64
N GLU A 87 19.35 20.61 14.32
CA GLU A 87 18.17 20.38 15.14
C GLU A 87 18.58 19.81 16.51
N ILE A 88 18.06 20.40 17.58
CA ILE A 88 18.22 19.88 18.94
C ILE A 88 16.83 19.48 19.43
N ALA A 89 16.48 18.20 19.25
CA ALA A 89 15.21 17.64 19.66
C ALA A 89 15.29 17.13 21.10
N LEU A 90 14.44 17.66 21.97
CA LEU A 90 14.20 17.11 23.31
C LEU A 90 13.17 15.98 23.22
N ILE A 91 12.09 16.23 22.48
CA ILE A 91 11.06 15.25 22.16
C ILE A 91 10.73 15.41 20.69
N LYS A 92 10.76 14.32 19.93
CA LYS A 92 10.35 14.28 18.53
C LYS A 92 9.42 13.10 18.34
N LYS A 93 8.26 13.36 17.73
CA LYS A 93 7.32 12.34 17.29
C LYS A 93 7.13 12.50 15.79
N GLU A 94 7.39 11.45 15.06
CA GLU A 94 7.14 11.38 13.63
C GLU A 94 6.09 10.30 13.38
N GLN A 95 4.98 10.67 12.77
CA GLN A 95 3.90 9.78 12.44
C GLN A 95 3.73 9.71 10.92
N THR A 96 3.95 8.53 10.36
CA THR A 96 3.75 8.25 8.93
C THR A 96 2.50 7.40 8.75
N ARG A 97 1.58 7.85 7.90
CA ARG A 97 0.38 7.13 7.52
C ARG A 97 0.46 6.74 6.05
N GLY A 98 0.28 5.47 5.77
CA GLY A 98 0.15 4.95 4.41
C GLY A 98 -1.31 4.62 4.10
N VAL A 99 -1.78 5.00 2.92
CA VAL A 99 -3.13 4.67 2.41
C VAL A 99 -2.98 3.92 1.11
N ALA A 100 -3.44 2.67 1.08
CA ALA A 100 -3.56 1.87 -0.13
C ALA A 100 -5.02 1.85 -0.60
N LYS A 101 -5.25 2.09 -1.88
CA LYS A 101 -6.57 2.08 -2.50
C LYS A 101 -6.62 1.02 -3.59
N PHE A 102 -7.59 0.11 -3.50
CA PHE A 102 -7.80 -0.94 -4.49
C PHE A 102 -9.21 -0.90 -5.04
N ALA A 103 -9.36 -1.18 -6.32
CA ALA A 103 -10.64 -1.34 -6.97
C ALA A 103 -10.57 -2.48 -7.98
N ALA A 104 -11.72 -3.10 -8.28
CA ALA A 104 -11.82 -4.12 -9.31
C ALA A 104 -13.10 -3.93 -10.13
N THR A 105 -13.02 -4.31 -11.39
CA THR A 105 -14.14 -4.36 -12.31
C THR A 105 -14.20 -5.76 -12.89
N VAL A 106 -15.38 -6.39 -12.86
CA VAL A 106 -15.64 -7.70 -13.46
C VAL A 106 -16.54 -7.51 -14.67
N TYR A 107 -16.13 -8.06 -15.79
CA TYR A 107 -16.87 -8.02 -17.04
C TYR A 107 -16.79 -9.36 -17.77
N ASP A 108 -17.73 -9.62 -18.63
CA ASP A 108 -17.79 -10.77 -19.48
C ASP A 108 -16.61 -10.79 -20.45
N ALA A 109 -15.91 -11.93 -20.58
CA ALA A 109 -14.67 -12.01 -21.36
C ALA A 109 -14.91 -11.90 -22.88
N GLU A 110 -16.07 -12.33 -23.37
CA GLU A 110 -16.42 -12.35 -24.80
C GLU A 110 -17.07 -11.03 -25.24
N THR A 111 -18.08 -10.58 -24.49
CA THR A 111 -18.89 -9.41 -24.85
C THR A 111 -18.34 -8.10 -24.31
N GLY A 112 -17.52 -8.14 -23.26
CA GLY A 112 -17.05 -6.96 -22.54
C GLY A 112 -18.14 -6.31 -21.65
N GLU A 113 -19.30 -6.96 -21.50
CA GLU A 113 -20.40 -6.43 -20.68
C GLU A 113 -20.01 -6.37 -19.19
N LEU A 114 -20.27 -5.24 -18.56
CA LEU A 114 -20.02 -5.04 -17.14
C LEU A 114 -20.93 -5.93 -16.29
N LYS A 115 -20.36 -6.78 -15.45
CA LYS A 115 -21.08 -7.66 -14.51
C LYS A 115 -21.06 -7.13 -13.08
N SER A 116 -19.91 -6.66 -12.62
CA SER A 116 -19.76 -6.19 -11.24
C SER A 116 -18.65 -5.15 -11.11
N VAL A 117 -18.83 -4.20 -10.20
CA VAL A 117 -17.78 -3.23 -9.82
C VAL A 117 -17.61 -3.28 -8.30
N SER A 118 -16.41 -3.57 -7.86
CA SER A 118 -16.05 -3.34 -6.46
C SER A 118 -15.70 -1.86 -6.30
N GLY A 119 -16.42 -1.17 -5.42
CA GLY A 119 -16.02 0.15 -4.97
C GLY A 119 -14.60 0.15 -4.39
N ALA A 120 -14.02 1.33 -4.26
CA ALA A 120 -12.67 1.46 -3.71
C ALA A 120 -12.61 0.90 -2.28
N SER A 121 -11.72 -0.05 -2.06
CA SER A 121 -11.34 -0.54 -0.74
C SER A 121 -10.06 0.12 -0.30
N TYR A 122 -9.98 0.54 0.97
CA TYR A 122 -8.84 1.22 1.53
C TYR A 122 -8.14 0.33 2.56
N GLY A 123 -6.82 0.24 2.45
CA GLY A 123 -5.92 -0.26 3.48
C GLY A 123 -5.20 0.90 4.13
N LEU A 124 -5.13 0.91 5.46
CA LEU A 124 -4.45 1.93 6.23
C LEU A 124 -3.29 1.28 6.99
N SER A 125 -2.16 1.97 7.03
CA SER A 125 -1.02 1.60 7.86
C SER A 125 -0.51 2.81 8.61
N ASN A 126 -0.03 2.60 9.84
CA ASN A 126 0.55 3.63 10.67
C ASN A 126 1.93 3.22 11.15
N LYS A 127 2.88 4.14 11.05
CA LYS A 127 4.18 4.02 11.70
C LYS A 127 4.41 5.27 12.55
N THR A 128 4.76 5.10 13.81
CA THR A 128 5.09 6.20 14.71
C THR A 128 6.50 5.97 15.25
N HIS A 129 7.36 6.95 15.04
CA HIS A 129 8.69 7.00 15.62
C HIS A 129 8.70 8.04 16.74
N TRP A 130 9.21 7.65 17.89
CA TRP A 130 9.39 8.50 19.04
C TRP A 130 10.87 8.66 19.36
N PHE A 131 11.27 9.86 19.70
CA PHE A 131 12.60 10.16 20.20
C PHE A 131 12.48 11.08 21.42
N ILE A 132 13.06 10.68 22.52
CA ILE A 132 13.15 11.47 23.76
C ILE A 132 14.59 11.40 24.22
N ILE A 133 15.29 12.52 24.20
CA ILE A 133 16.66 12.72 24.72
C ILE A 133 17.51 11.45 24.60
N LEU A 134 18.09 11.17 23.45
CA LEU A 134 18.98 10.05 23.16
C LEU A 134 18.33 8.64 23.12
N VAL A 135 17.03 8.51 23.37
CA VAL A 135 16.30 7.24 23.28
C VAL A 135 15.21 7.35 22.23
N GLY A 136 15.22 6.46 21.26
CA GLY A 136 14.19 6.35 20.22
C GLY A 136 13.57 4.98 20.18
N TRP A 137 12.29 4.90 19.83
CA TRP A 137 11.59 3.64 19.56
C TRP A 137 10.53 3.82 18.48
N ASP A 138 10.24 2.72 17.80
CA ASP A 138 9.23 2.64 16.76
C ASP A 138 8.00 1.87 17.23
N ARG A 139 6.83 2.33 16.80
CA ARG A 139 5.60 1.57 16.86
C ARG A 139 5.00 1.53 15.47
N SER A 140 4.76 0.34 14.95
CA SER A 140 4.21 0.13 13.61
C SER A 140 3.17 -0.98 13.63
N ASP A 141 2.12 -0.84 12.84
CA ASP A 141 1.17 -1.91 12.50
C ASP A 141 1.55 -2.62 11.18
N ILE A 142 2.66 -2.18 10.57
CA ILE A 142 3.25 -2.83 9.40
C ILE A 142 4.09 -4.02 9.90
N ALA A 143 3.87 -5.22 9.36
CA ALA A 143 4.71 -6.37 9.66
C ALA A 143 6.19 -6.03 9.38
N PRO A 144 7.12 -6.36 10.31
CA PRO A 144 8.52 -6.09 10.09
C PRO A 144 9.00 -6.84 8.83
N PRO A 145 9.93 -6.27 8.06
CA PRO A 145 10.54 -6.98 6.95
C PRO A 145 11.19 -8.26 7.49
N VAL A 146 10.90 -9.39 6.86
CA VAL A 146 11.54 -10.67 7.19
C VAL A 146 13.06 -10.46 7.07
N PRO A 147 13.85 -10.70 8.13
CA PRO A 147 15.29 -10.56 8.03
C PRO A 147 15.79 -11.48 6.93
N ALA A 148 16.58 -10.94 6.00
CA ALA A 148 17.22 -11.75 4.96
C ALA A 148 18.03 -12.85 5.67
N THR A 149 17.62 -14.11 5.50
CA THR A 149 18.39 -15.25 5.96
C THR A 149 19.73 -15.18 5.24
N ARG A 150 20.80 -14.91 5.97
CA ARG A 150 22.15 -15.07 5.44
C ARG A 150 22.26 -16.55 5.04
N ALA A 151 22.37 -16.79 3.75
CA ALA A 151 22.86 -18.08 3.25
C ALA A 151 24.34 -18.15 3.63
N ASP A 152 24.67 -19.07 4.53
CA ASP A 152 26.05 -19.51 4.81
C ASP A 152 26.55 -20.33 3.62
#